data_2f366c2c94e21f851406d816402f0533
#
_entry.id   2f366c2c94e21f851406d816402f0533
#
_cell.length_a   1.000
_cell.length_b   1.000
_cell.length_c   1.000
_cell.angle_alpha   90.00
_cell.angle_beta   90.00
_cell.angle_gamma   90.00
#
_symmetry.space_group_name_H-M   'P 1'
#
loop_
_entity.id
_entity.type
_entity.pdbx_description
1 polymer ?
#
loop_
_entity_poly.entity_id
_entity_poly.type
_entity_poly.pdbx_seq_one_letter_code
_entity_poly.pdbx_strand_id
1 'polypeptide(L)'
;MLTPDAKVDAMAEIRVEHVFKCSEETFWTKVFFDDEYNRRLFQEVLKFPVWRVLKSEERGDEVLRTIEASPPIGDLPGPLKAVVGDSAGYEERGVFNKKTHQYRVQVVPNRMSDKISVVVEMWTEPLGDRECKRIAKATATAKIFGVGGMLEKKLLSDLERSYVKSAAFTNTFVAEKGL
;
A
#
# COMPACT_ATOMS: atom_id res chain seq x y z
N MET A 1 -35.39 -21.78 20.48
CA MET A 1 -35.44 -20.67 19.52
C MET A 1 -34.00 -20.17 19.35
N LEU A 2 -33.29 -20.68 18.33
CA LEU A 2 -31.88 -20.37 18.07
C LEU A 2 -31.81 -19.03 17.33
N THR A 3 -31.09 -18.09 17.88
CA THR A 3 -30.76 -16.83 17.24
C THR A 3 -29.89 -17.12 16.02
N PRO A 4 -30.13 -16.50 14.85
CA PRO A 4 -29.26 -16.70 13.70
C PRO A 4 -27.91 -16.09 13.97
N ASP A 5 -26.87 -16.88 13.73
CA ASP A 5 -25.46 -16.45 13.73
C ASP A 5 -25.28 -15.13 12.96
N ALA A 6 -24.82 -14.13 13.67
CA ALA A 6 -24.26 -12.95 13.03
C ALA A 6 -23.08 -13.45 12.19
N LYS A 7 -23.24 -13.48 10.85
CA LYS A 7 -22.12 -13.59 9.94
C LYS A 7 -21.14 -12.48 10.32
N VAL A 8 -20.02 -12.86 10.92
CA VAL A 8 -18.84 -12.00 10.97
C VAL A 8 -18.47 -11.79 9.51
N ASP A 9 -18.75 -10.61 8.98
CA ASP A 9 -18.30 -10.24 7.64
C ASP A 9 -16.79 -10.41 7.63
N ALA A 10 -16.31 -11.46 6.95
CA ALA A 10 -14.90 -11.71 6.78
C ALA A 10 -14.32 -10.51 6.01
N MET A 11 -13.48 -9.72 6.67
CA MET A 11 -12.79 -8.58 6.04
C MET A 11 -12.05 -9.09 4.82
N ALA A 12 -12.20 -8.40 3.69
CA ALA A 12 -11.46 -8.73 2.49
C ALA A 12 -9.96 -8.46 2.73
N GLU A 13 -9.13 -9.43 2.40
CA GLU A 13 -7.69 -9.41 2.67
C GLU A 13 -6.90 -9.95 1.48
N ILE A 14 -5.71 -9.40 1.27
CA ILE A 14 -4.68 -9.97 0.40
C ILE A 14 -3.37 -10.10 1.16
N ARG A 15 -2.54 -11.07 0.74
CA ARG A 15 -1.14 -11.21 1.13
C ARG A 15 -0.30 -11.42 -0.11
N VAL A 16 0.75 -10.61 -0.27
CA VAL A 16 1.69 -10.71 -1.39
C VAL A 16 3.12 -10.84 -0.87
N GLU A 17 3.94 -11.58 -1.59
CA GLU A 17 5.35 -11.80 -1.26
C GLU A 17 6.23 -11.57 -2.48
N HIS A 18 7.32 -10.85 -2.32
CA HIS A 18 8.26 -10.55 -3.41
C HIS A 18 9.69 -10.61 -2.89
N VAL A 19 10.60 -11.16 -3.70
CA VAL A 19 12.02 -11.25 -3.39
C VAL A 19 12.77 -10.10 -4.06
N PHE A 20 13.63 -9.44 -3.29
CA PHE A 20 14.51 -8.37 -3.74
C PHE A 20 15.96 -8.79 -3.65
N LYS A 21 16.77 -8.38 -4.63
CA LYS A 21 18.20 -8.70 -4.76
C LYS A 21 19.08 -7.71 -3.96
N CYS A 22 18.64 -7.39 -2.76
CA CYS A 22 19.39 -6.59 -1.81
C CYS A 22 19.05 -7.02 -0.37
N SER A 23 19.90 -6.67 0.59
CA SER A 23 19.61 -6.93 2.01
C SER A 23 18.38 -6.16 2.51
N GLU A 24 17.80 -6.59 3.64
CA GLU A 24 16.71 -5.84 4.29
C GLU A 24 17.09 -4.40 4.59
N GLU A 25 18.27 -4.20 5.17
CA GLU A 25 18.75 -2.86 5.51
C GLU A 25 18.88 -1.98 4.26
N THR A 26 19.46 -2.52 3.18
CA THR A 26 19.54 -1.81 1.90
C THR A 26 18.16 -1.46 1.37
N PHE A 27 17.22 -2.40 1.42
CA PHE A 27 15.85 -2.13 0.98
C PHE A 27 15.23 -0.96 1.73
N TRP A 28 15.30 -0.96 3.06
CA TRP A 28 14.69 0.10 3.85
C TRP A 28 15.42 1.43 3.78
N THR A 29 16.76 1.43 3.80
CA THR A 29 17.54 2.66 3.90
C THR A 29 17.88 3.31 2.56
N LYS A 30 18.01 2.52 1.48
CA LYS A 30 18.47 3.01 0.18
C LYS A 30 17.47 2.84 -0.96
N VAL A 31 16.34 2.19 -0.70
CA VAL A 31 15.29 1.99 -1.71
C VAL A 31 13.97 2.57 -1.22
N PHE A 32 13.36 2.01 -0.18
CA PHE A 32 11.99 2.36 0.22
C PHE A 32 11.78 3.83 0.58
N PHE A 33 12.75 4.45 1.26
CA PHE A 33 12.69 5.87 1.63
C PHE A 33 13.46 6.78 0.66
N ASP A 34 14.03 6.25 -0.41
CA ASP A 34 14.75 7.04 -1.42
C ASP A 34 13.78 7.87 -2.29
N ASP A 35 14.06 9.16 -2.42
CA ASP A 35 13.18 10.09 -3.15
C ASP A 35 13.14 9.81 -4.65
N GLU A 36 14.28 9.44 -5.27
CA GLU A 36 14.34 9.09 -6.69
C GLU A 36 13.55 7.81 -6.97
N TYR A 37 13.74 6.78 -6.14
CA TYR A 37 12.97 5.55 -6.23
C TYR A 37 11.47 5.82 -6.17
N ASN A 38 11.02 6.57 -5.16
CA ASN A 38 9.61 6.85 -4.96
C ASN A 38 9.03 7.68 -6.12
N ARG A 39 9.73 8.71 -6.58
CA ARG A 39 9.30 9.51 -7.73
C ARG A 39 9.15 8.64 -8.98
N ARG A 40 10.16 7.84 -9.31
CA ARG A 40 10.13 6.95 -10.48
C ARG A 40 9.04 5.89 -10.35
N LEU A 41 8.93 5.25 -9.20
CA LEU A 41 7.90 4.24 -8.96
C LEU A 41 6.50 4.80 -9.16
N PHE A 42 6.16 5.86 -8.44
CA PHE A 42 4.78 6.35 -8.43
C PHE A 42 4.42 7.14 -9.68
N GLN A 43 5.30 8.00 -10.19
CA GLN A 43 4.99 8.82 -11.36
C GLN A 43 5.23 8.10 -12.68
N GLU A 44 6.31 7.33 -12.82
CA GLU A 44 6.70 6.74 -14.11
C GLU A 44 6.17 5.31 -14.29
N VAL A 45 6.17 4.48 -13.23
CA VAL A 45 5.74 3.07 -13.30
C VAL A 45 4.26 2.91 -12.99
N LEU A 46 3.81 3.43 -11.85
CA LEU A 46 2.42 3.31 -11.40
C LEU A 46 1.50 4.40 -11.97
N LYS A 47 2.07 5.45 -12.57
CA LYS A 47 1.33 6.54 -13.24
C LYS A 47 0.37 7.29 -12.32
N PHE A 48 0.74 7.50 -11.07
CA PHE A 48 -0.04 8.30 -10.15
C PHE A 48 -0.03 9.77 -10.56
N PRO A 49 -1.18 10.40 -10.82
CA PRO A 49 -1.28 11.84 -11.04
C PRO A 49 -0.74 12.67 -9.90
N VAL A 50 -0.94 12.19 -8.67
CA VAL A 50 -0.42 12.82 -7.45
C VAL A 50 0.24 11.77 -6.58
N TRP A 51 1.46 12.02 -6.18
CA TRP A 51 2.15 11.32 -5.11
C TRP A 51 3.20 12.26 -4.52
N ARG A 52 3.08 12.58 -3.24
CA ARG A 52 4.03 13.44 -2.55
C ARG A 52 4.07 13.18 -1.05
N VAL A 53 5.25 13.25 -0.47
CA VAL A 53 5.43 13.21 0.97
C VAL A 53 5.07 14.58 1.54
N LEU A 54 4.04 14.63 2.38
CA LEU A 54 3.63 15.85 3.07
C LEU A 54 4.47 16.07 4.33
N LYS A 55 4.78 14.97 5.03
CA LYS A 55 5.56 15.00 6.26
C LYS A 55 6.35 13.72 6.41
N SER A 56 7.58 13.83 6.89
CA SER A 56 8.39 12.71 7.37
C SER A 56 9.09 13.14 8.65
N GLU A 57 8.97 12.36 9.71
CA GLU A 57 9.48 12.69 11.04
C GLU A 57 10.06 11.45 11.70
N GLU A 58 11.31 11.55 12.17
CA GLU A 58 11.92 10.51 12.98
C GLU A 58 11.64 10.74 14.46
N ARG A 59 11.17 9.71 15.15
CA ARG A 59 10.94 9.68 16.58
C ARG A 59 11.54 8.42 17.19
N GLY A 60 12.78 8.53 17.66
CA GLY A 60 13.52 7.39 18.19
C GLY A 60 13.68 6.29 17.12
N ASP A 61 13.11 5.12 17.38
CA ASP A 61 13.17 3.98 16.48
C ASP A 61 12.08 3.98 15.38
N GLU A 62 11.25 5.01 15.36
CA GLU A 62 10.15 5.11 14.39
C GLU A 62 10.36 6.24 13.37
N VAL A 63 9.89 6.00 12.16
CA VAL A 63 9.71 7.02 11.12
C VAL A 63 8.22 7.15 10.83
N LEU A 64 7.67 8.33 11.12
CA LEU A 64 6.30 8.67 10.78
C LEU A 64 6.27 9.38 9.44
N ARG A 65 5.41 8.92 8.53
CA ARG A 65 5.33 9.46 7.18
C ARG A 65 3.88 9.69 6.78
N THR A 66 3.60 10.88 6.30
CA THR A 66 2.30 11.22 5.71
C THR A 66 2.49 11.52 4.23
N ILE A 67 1.71 10.84 3.39
CA ILE A 67 1.78 10.94 1.93
C ILE A 67 0.40 11.32 1.41
N GLU A 68 0.34 12.25 0.48
CA GLU A 68 -0.83 12.48 -0.36
C GLU A 68 -0.67 11.72 -1.67
N ALA A 69 -1.69 10.98 -2.05
CA ALA A 69 -1.67 10.19 -3.26
C ALA A 69 -3.03 10.20 -3.99
N SER A 70 -2.96 10.11 -5.31
CA SER A 70 -4.10 9.85 -6.17
C SER A 70 -3.69 8.83 -7.22
N PRO A 71 -4.19 7.58 -7.15
CA PRO A 71 -3.91 6.58 -8.16
C PRO A 71 -4.62 6.91 -9.48
N PRO A 72 -4.16 6.38 -10.62
CA PRO A 72 -4.91 6.48 -11.84
C PRO A 72 -6.25 5.74 -11.69
N ILE A 73 -7.34 6.41 -12.03
CA ILE A 73 -8.66 5.80 -12.06
C ILE A 73 -8.79 5.10 -13.40
N GLY A 74 -8.81 3.78 -13.39
CA GLY A 74 -9.17 2.99 -14.55
C GLY A 74 -10.70 2.97 -14.79
N ASP A 75 -11.14 2.13 -15.71
CA ASP A 75 -12.55 1.92 -15.92
C ASP A 75 -13.21 1.33 -14.67
N LEU A 76 -14.14 2.08 -14.10
CA LEU A 76 -14.92 1.67 -12.95
C LEU A 76 -16.32 1.26 -13.40
N PRO A 77 -16.86 0.13 -12.89
CA PRO A 77 -18.29 -0.16 -13.02
C PRO A 77 -19.13 1.03 -12.53
N GLY A 78 -20.25 1.30 -13.21
CA GLY A 78 -21.09 2.46 -12.91
C GLY A 78 -21.42 2.68 -11.44
N PRO A 79 -21.80 1.64 -10.65
CA PRO A 79 -22.04 1.78 -9.22
C PRO A 79 -20.81 2.23 -8.43
N LEU A 80 -19.61 1.78 -8.78
CA LEU A 80 -18.36 2.21 -8.14
C LEU A 80 -17.97 3.63 -8.54
N LYS A 81 -18.20 4.00 -9.81
CA LYS A 81 -17.95 5.37 -10.28
C LYS A 81 -18.79 6.39 -9.53
N ALA A 82 -20.05 6.06 -9.24
CA ALA A 82 -20.93 6.93 -8.44
C ALA A 82 -20.40 7.17 -7.02
N VAL A 83 -19.71 6.17 -6.42
CA VAL A 83 -19.14 6.26 -5.07
C VAL A 83 -17.77 6.96 -5.07
N VAL A 84 -16.89 6.52 -5.96
CA VAL A 84 -15.49 7.02 -6.02
C VAL A 84 -15.42 8.42 -6.62
N GLY A 85 -16.29 8.73 -7.59
CA GLY A 85 -16.28 9.98 -8.34
C GLY A 85 -15.14 10.03 -9.35
N ASP A 86 -14.71 11.24 -9.70
CA ASP A 86 -13.68 11.49 -10.72
C ASP A 86 -12.25 11.50 -10.18
N SER A 87 -12.07 11.36 -8.87
CA SER A 87 -10.76 11.27 -8.24
C SER A 87 -10.76 10.32 -7.03
N ALA A 88 -9.78 9.44 -6.97
CA ALA A 88 -9.57 8.50 -5.87
C ALA A 88 -8.42 8.95 -4.95
N GLY A 89 -8.38 10.23 -4.57
CA GLY A 89 -7.35 10.77 -3.71
C GLY A 89 -7.45 10.25 -2.27
N TYR A 90 -6.32 10.06 -1.63
CA TYR A 90 -6.21 9.63 -0.24
C TYR A 90 -4.94 10.14 0.43
N GLU A 91 -4.93 10.07 1.74
CA GLU A 91 -3.75 10.28 2.58
C GLU A 91 -3.29 8.94 3.16
N GLU A 92 -2.00 8.63 3.05
CA GLU A 92 -1.37 7.52 3.76
C GLU A 92 -0.73 8.04 5.04
N ARG A 93 -1.04 7.40 6.16
CA ARG A 93 -0.38 7.62 7.45
C ARG A 93 0.40 6.38 7.81
N GLY A 94 1.72 6.45 7.61
CA GLY A 94 2.63 5.34 7.80
C GLY A 94 3.51 5.48 9.02
N VAL A 95 3.78 4.37 9.68
CA VAL A 95 4.75 4.24 10.77
C VAL A 95 5.68 3.09 10.45
N PHE A 96 6.97 3.39 10.31
CA PHE A 96 8.03 2.40 10.15
C PHE A 96 8.81 2.22 11.44
N ASN A 97 8.98 0.99 11.87
CA ASN A 97 9.83 0.65 13.02
C ASN A 97 11.18 0.14 12.51
N LYS A 98 12.25 0.89 12.82
CA LYS A 98 13.64 0.61 12.39
C LYS A 98 14.21 -0.68 12.95
N LYS A 99 13.74 -1.13 14.13
CA LYS A 99 14.24 -2.35 14.79
C LYS A 99 13.59 -3.62 14.23
N THR A 100 12.30 -3.54 13.91
CA THR A 100 11.54 -4.71 13.47
C THR A 100 11.40 -4.79 11.96
N HIS A 101 11.83 -3.74 11.23
CA HIS A 101 11.62 -3.59 9.79
C HIS A 101 10.15 -3.79 9.38
N GLN A 102 9.24 -3.24 10.20
CA GLN A 102 7.80 -3.26 9.94
C GLN A 102 7.30 -1.86 9.60
N TYR A 103 6.50 -1.78 8.56
CA TYR A 103 5.82 -0.57 8.13
C TYR A 103 4.31 -0.78 8.13
N ARG A 104 3.59 0.01 8.90
CA ARG A 104 2.13 -0.02 8.97
C ARG A 104 1.57 1.26 8.39
N VAL A 105 0.60 1.12 7.48
CA VAL A 105 -0.05 2.25 6.81
C VAL A 105 -1.55 2.19 7.05
N GLN A 106 -2.11 3.32 7.45
CA GLN A 106 -3.53 3.60 7.39
C GLN A 106 -3.79 4.49 6.18
N VAL A 107 -4.61 4.02 5.26
CA VAL A 107 -5.09 4.81 4.11
C VAL A 107 -6.39 5.50 4.50
N VAL A 108 -6.41 6.82 4.34
CA VAL A 108 -7.57 7.67 4.65
C VAL A 108 -8.06 8.30 3.34
N PRO A 109 -9.14 7.80 2.73
CA PRO A 109 -9.69 8.39 1.51
C PRO A 109 -10.17 9.82 1.73
N ASN A 110 -10.01 10.66 0.71
CA ASN A 110 -10.51 12.05 0.75
C ASN A 110 -12.05 12.13 0.78
N ARG A 111 -12.70 11.04 0.37
CA ARG A 111 -14.18 10.92 0.40
C ARG A 111 -14.56 9.65 1.16
N MET A 112 -15.63 9.72 1.94
CA MET A 112 -16.17 8.58 2.70
C MET A 112 -15.15 7.93 3.66
N SER A 113 -14.28 8.71 4.26
CA SER A 113 -13.27 8.23 5.21
C SER A 113 -13.87 7.57 6.47
N ASP A 114 -15.13 7.86 6.77
CA ASP A 114 -15.92 7.22 7.82
C ASP A 114 -16.46 5.83 7.43
N LYS A 115 -16.49 5.53 6.14
CA LYS A 115 -17.05 4.28 5.58
C LYS A 115 -16.02 3.36 4.95
N ILE A 116 -14.90 3.89 4.49
CA ILE A 116 -13.85 3.15 3.78
C ILE A 116 -12.57 3.18 4.62
N SER A 117 -12.02 2.01 4.88
CA SER A 117 -10.73 1.85 5.57
C SER A 117 -9.87 0.84 4.82
N VAL A 118 -8.60 1.20 4.59
CA VAL A 118 -7.58 0.27 4.10
C VAL A 118 -6.39 0.34 5.03
N VAL A 119 -5.96 -0.81 5.51
CA VAL A 119 -4.75 -0.94 6.33
C VAL A 119 -3.79 -1.86 5.63
N VAL A 120 -2.53 -1.45 5.57
CA VAL A 120 -1.44 -2.26 5.04
C VAL A 120 -0.39 -2.47 6.12
N GLU A 121 0.03 -3.71 6.28
CA GLU A 121 1.19 -4.10 7.09
C GLU A 121 2.22 -4.69 6.16
N MET A 122 3.43 -4.16 6.21
CA MET A 122 4.53 -4.61 5.37
C MET A 122 5.77 -4.84 6.22
N TRP A 123 6.47 -5.94 5.96
CA TRP A 123 7.73 -6.26 6.60
C TRP A 123 8.65 -7.00 5.64
N THR A 124 9.89 -7.17 6.05
CA THR A 124 10.86 -7.94 5.31
C THR A 124 11.38 -9.12 6.14
N GLU A 125 11.84 -10.14 5.45
CA GLU A 125 12.54 -11.30 6.01
C GLU A 125 13.85 -11.48 5.25
N PRO A 126 15.00 -11.66 5.93
CA PRO A 126 16.27 -11.91 5.26
C PRO A 126 16.26 -13.28 4.60
N LEU A 127 16.76 -13.37 3.37
CA LEU A 127 17.02 -14.63 2.66
C LEU A 127 18.51 -14.91 2.49
N GLY A 128 19.35 -14.03 3.03
CA GLY A 128 20.81 -14.05 2.94
C GLY A 128 21.36 -12.63 2.97
N ASP A 129 22.67 -12.50 2.79
CA ASP A 129 23.35 -11.20 2.90
C ASP A 129 22.95 -10.19 1.81
N ARG A 130 22.45 -10.69 0.67
CA ARG A 130 22.13 -9.90 -0.52
C ARG A 130 20.73 -10.14 -1.07
N GLU A 131 19.88 -10.75 -0.29
CA GLU A 131 18.48 -10.98 -0.66
C GLU A 131 17.57 -10.79 0.55
N CYS A 132 16.41 -10.22 0.31
CA CYS A 132 15.31 -10.20 1.28
C CYS A 132 13.97 -10.47 0.60
N LYS A 133 13.01 -10.92 1.40
CA LYS A 133 11.64 -11.10 0.97
C LYS A 133 10.77 -10.03 1.64
N ARG A 134 10.10 -9.21 0.83
CA ARG A 134 9.04 -8.32 1.30
C ARG A 134 7.73 -9.08 1.36
N ILE A 135 7.05 -8.99 2.49
CA ILE A 135 5.68 -9.46 2.67
C ILE A 135 4.80 -8.22 2.90
N ALA A 136 3.68 -8.15 2.21
CA ALA A 136 2.67 -7.13 2.46
C ALA A 136 1.29 -7.81 2.63
N LYS A 137 0.60 -7.42 3.68
CA LYS A 137 -0.74 -7.84 4.03
C LYS A 137 -1.64 -6.62 4.02
N ALA A 138 -2.72 -6.66 3.27
CA ALA A 138 -3.66 -5.55 3.19
C ALA A 138 -5.08 -6.00 3.47
N THR A 139 -5.80 -5.21 4.26
CA THR A 139 -7.22 -5.39 4.53
C THR A 139 -7.99 -4.17 4.06
N ALA A 140 -9.14 -4.38 3.45
CA ALA A 140 -10.04 -3.33 3.04
C ALA A 140 -11.44 -3.56 3.60
N THR A 141 -12.07 -2.47 4.04
CA THR A 141 -13.44 -2.47 4.51
C THR A 141 -14.18 -1.29 3.89
N ALA A 142 -15.34 -1.54 3.29
CA ALA A 142 -16.19 -0.50 2.74
C ALA A 142 -17.65 -0.69 3.18
N LYS A 143 -18.07 0.06 4.19
CA LYS A 143 -19.43 0.02 4.75
C LYS A 143 -20.41 0.83 3.91
N ILE A 144 -20.60 0.41 2.65
CA ILE A 144 -21.45 1.09 1.68
C ILE A 144 -22.49 0.08 1.16
N PHE A 145 -23.76 0.38 1.40
CA PHE A 145 -24.85 -0.52 1.02
C PHE A 145 -24.83 -0.81 -0.49
N GLY A 146 -24.92 -2.09 -0.85
CA GLY A 146 -25.04 -2.58 -2.22
C GLY A 146 -23.73 -2.63 -3.03
N VAL A 147 -22.68 -1.88 -2.65
CA VAL A 147 -21.41 -1.81 -3.42
C VAL A 147 -20.15 -2.02 -2.59
N GLY A 148 -20.26 -2.09 -1.26
CA GLY A 148 -19.10 -2.18 -0.37
C GLY A 148 -18.17 -3.33 -0.73
N GLY A 149 -18.66 -4.56 -0.83
CA GLY A 149 -17.85 -5.73 -1.16
C GLY A 149 -17.22 -5.67 -2.56
N MET A 150 -17.87 -5.01 -3.53
CA MET A 150 -17.29 -4.78 -4.85
C MET A 150 -16.13 -3.78 -4.77
N LEU A 151 -16.27 -2.72 -3.97
CA LEU A 151 -15.22 -1.73 -3.73
C LEU A 151 -14.01 -2.34 -3.01
N GLU A 152 -14.23 -3.14 -1.95
CA GLU A 152 -13.17 -3.85 -1.23
C GLU A 152 -12.33 -4.71 -2.18
N LYS A 153 -12.98 -5.54 -3.00
CA LYS A 153 -12.30 -6.37 -4.01
C LYS A 153 -11.51 -5.54 -5.01
N LYS A 154 -12.07 -4.43 -5.48
CA LYS A 154 -11.40 -3.53 -6.42
C LYS A 154 -10.15 -2.90 -5.81
N LEU A 155 -10.26 -2.36 -4.59
CA LEU A 155 -9.14 -1.75 -3.87
C LEU A 155 -8.00 -2.75 -3.65
N LEU A 156 -8.30 -3.96 -3.20
CA LEU A 156 -7.29 -4.99 -2.97
C LEU A 156 -6.66 -5.50 -4.26
N SER A 157 -7.44 -5.68 -5.33
CA SER A 157 -6.91 -6.09 -6.64
C SER A 157 -6.00 -5.02 -7.26
N ASP A 158 -6.34 -3.73 -7.12
CA ASP A 158 -5.50 -2.63 -7.59
C ASP A 158 -4.19 -2.55 -6.79
N LEU A 159 -4.27 -2.74 -5.49
CA LEU A 159 -3.12 -2.77 -4.61
C LEU A 159 -2.18 -3.94 -4.94
N GLU A 160 -2.72 -5.14 -5.14
CA GLU A 160 -1.94 -6.32 -5.55
C GLU A 160 -1.18 -6.08 -6.85
N ARG A 161 -1.86 -5.53 -7.88
CA ARG A 161 -1.21 -5.15 -9.16
C ARG A 161 -0.11 -4.11 -8.96
N SER A 162 -0.32 -3.13 -8.10
CA SER A 162 0.68 -2.13 -7.77
C SER A 162 1.90 -2.76 -7.09
N TYR A 163 1.71 -3.71 -6.19
CA TYR A 163 2.80 -4.45 -5.55
C TYR A 163 3.61 -5.29 -6.55
N VAL A 164 2.97 -5.94 -7.50
CA VAL A 164 3.67 -6.70 -8.56
C VAL A 164 4.54 -5.78 -9.41
N LYS A 165 3.99 -4.65 -9.88
CA LYS A 165 4.74 -3.66 -10.65
C LYS A 165 5.89 -3.04 -9.84
N SER A 166 5.64 -2.70 -8.57
CA SER A 166 6.67 -2.16 -7.69
C SER A 166 7.80 -3.15 -7.46
N ALA A 167 7.50 -4.44 -7.33
CA ALA A 167 8.51 -5.47 -7.12
C ALA A 167 9.44 -5.61 -8.33
N ALA A 168 8.90 -5.64 -9.54
CA ALA A 168 9.69 -5.65 -10.76
C ALA A 168 10.61 -4.41 -10.85
N PHE A 169 10.05 -3.23 -10.59
CA PHE A 169 10.81 -1.99 -10.61
C PHE A 169 11.86 -1.92 -9.49
N THR A 170 11.56 -2.42 -8.29
CA THR A 170 12.52 -2.48 -7.17
C THR A 170 13.79 -3.23 -7.59
N ASN A 171 13.67 -4.41 -8.19
CA ASN A 171 14.83 -5.18 -8.64
C ASN A 171 15.60 -4.49 -9.78
N THR A 172 14.90 -3.79 -10.68
CA THR A 172 15.54 -2.95 -11.70
C THR A 172 16.34 -1.82 -11.05
N PHE A 173 15.74 -1.09 -10.12
CA PHE A 173 16.39 0.02 -9.42
C PHE A 173 17.62 -0.44 -8.62
N VAL A 174 17.51 -1.54 -7.89
CA VAL A 174 18.62 -2.15 -7.14
C VAL A 174 19.79 -2.48 -8.08
N ALA A 175 19.51 -3.09 -9.24
CA ALA A 175 20.53 -3.41 -10.22
C ALA A 175 21.18 -2.15 -10.83
N GLU A 176 20.38 -1.15 -11.21
CA GLU A 176 20.87 0.13 -11.77
C GLU A 176 21.78 0.89 -10.80
N LYS A 177 21.47 0.83 -9.50
CA LYS A 177 22.24 1.52 -8.45
C LYS A 177 23.41 0.71 -7.90
N GLY A 178 23.54 -0.57 -8.28
CA GLY A 178 24.58 -1.46 -7.76
C GLY A 178 24.44 -1.76 -6.26
N LEU A 179 23.22 -1.83 -5.75
CA LEU A 179 22.88 -2.04 -4.33
C LEU A 179 22.87 -3.51 -3.93
#